data_d4c7116d5bf3e81c66e5ff3f8ee82728
#
_entry.id   d4c7116d5bf3e81c66e5ff3f8ee82728
#
_cell.length_a   1.000
_cell.length_b   1.000
_cell.length_c   1.000
_cell.angle_alpha   90.00
_cell.angle_beta   90.00
_cell.angle_gamma   90.00
#
_symmetry.space_group_name_H-M   'P 1'
#
loop_
_entity.id
_entity.type
_entity.pdbx_description
1 polymer ?
#
loop_
_entity_poly.entity_id
_entity_poly.type
_entity_poly.pdbx_seq_one_letter_code
_entity_poly.pdbx_strand_id
1 'polypeptide(L)'
;MKTRLTFLASLVAISVGVAFALSEAAAQNPQMEQKVAEIKQASAANKQALARYTWQEQQVISVKGEVKKTVSYQVSVGPDGQQQKIELGSSAAPPPSGGRIKQHIVAKKRDEFQEYGQQVAALAKQYTQPDPQLLQQAYQQGNASLQLGGAPGTVTLLIKNYLKPGDSMTMVFSEGTKTIQSLQIASYLNDPNDAVTIAVQFAMLSAGVNHVATAQINGVSKQMTVAIQNFNYQLSQM
;
A
#
# COMPACT_ATOMS: atom_id res chain seq x y z
N MET A 1 -28.57 -17.26 1.71
CA MET A 1 -27.13 -17.24 1.51
C MET A 1 -26.63 -15.83 1.85
N LYS A 2 -25.92 -15.69 2.98
CA LYS A 2 -25.28 -14.41 3.37
C LYS A 2 -23.97 -14.32 2.63
N THR A 3 -23.94 -13.64 1.48
CA THR A 3 -22.71 -13.32 0.78
C THR A 3 -21.95 -12.30 1.65
N ARG A 4 -20.98 -12.78 2.40
CA ARG A 4 -20.08 -11.94 3.19
C ARG A 4 -19.28 -11.09 2.21
N LEU A 5 -19.50 -9.79 2.26
CA LEU A 5 -18.75 -8.78 1.56
C LEU A 5 -17.33 -8.72 2.15
N THR A 6 -16.47 -9.65 1.79
CA THR A 6 -15.03 -9.61 2.10
C THR A 6 -14.39 -8.58 1.17
N PHE A 7 -14.62 -7.30 1.48
CA PHE A 7 -13.96 -6.19 0.81
C PHE A 7 -12.56 -6.02 1.38
N LEU A 8 -11.54 -6.09 0.51
CA LEU A 8 -10.19 -5.53 0.74
C LEU A 8 -9.41 -6.01 1.97
N ALA A 9 -9.61 -7.24 2.43
CA ALA A 9 -8.85 -7.78 3.57
C ALA A 9 -7.34 -7.95 3.34
N SER A 10 -6.84 -7.68 2.14
CA SER A 10 -5.43 -7.94 1.76
C SER A 10 -4.69 -6.69 1.26
N LEU A 11 -5.10 -5.49 1.64
CA LEU A 11 -4.37 -4.30 1.27
C LEU A 11 -3.24 -4.04 2.28
N VAL A 12 -2.03 -4.06 1.74
CA VAL A 12 -0.79 -3.53 2.32
C VAL A 12 -0.07 -4.44 3.32
N ALA A 13 0.39 -5.61 2.85
CA ALA A 13 1.68 -6.09 3.27
C ALA A 13 2.72 -5.38 2.38
N ILE A 14 3.15 -4.16 2.72
CA ILE A 14 4.28 -3.52 2.07
C ILE A 14 5.53 -4.29 2.52
N SER A 15 5.80 -5.40 1.84
CA SER A 15 7.09 -6.05 1.95
C SER A 15 8.04 -5.25 1.07
N VAL A 16 9.09 -4.68 1.67
CA VAL A 16 10.13 -3.93 0.97
C VAL A 16 10.97 -4.90 0.11
N GLY A 17 10.32 -5.50 -0.90
CA GLY A 17 10.99 -6.32 -1.92
C GLY A 17 11.83 -5.50 -2.90
N VAL A 18 11.71 -4.17 -2.85
CA VAL A 18 12.40 -3.23 -3.75
C VAL A 18 13.93 -3.32 -3.68
N ALA A 19 14.48 -3.72 -2.53
CA ALA A 19 15.92 -3.77 -2.36
C ALA A 19 16.62 -4.90 -3.13
N PHE A 20 15.90 -5.93 -3.56
CA PHE A 20 16.55 -7.07 -4.23
C PHE A 20 16.95 -6.80 -5.68
N ALA A 21 16.16 -6.05 -6.43
CA ALA A 21 16.42 -5.81 -7.85
C ALA A 21 17.43 -4.68 -8.11
N LEU A 22 17.68 -3.81 -7.15
CA LEU A 22 18.62 -2.71 -7.29
C LEU A 22 20.08 -3.13 -7.09
N SER A 23 20.36 -4.31 -6.52
CA SER A 23 21.73 -4.73 -6.22
C SER A 23 22.57 -5.06 -7.46
N GLU A 24 22.01 -5.63 -8.52
CA GLU A 24 22.75 -5.90 -9.76
C GLU A 24 22.98 -4.64 -10.61
N ALA A 25 22.07 -3.68 -10.43
CA ALA A 25 22.08 -2.43 -11.16
C ALA A 25 23.02 -1.38 -10.56
N ALA A 26 23.25 -1.46 -9.26
CA ALA A 26 24.16 -0.60 -8.52
C ALA A 26 25.63 -0.92 -8.79
N ALA A 27 25.96 -2.04 -9.45
CA ALA A 27 27.33 -2.49 -9.71
C ALA A 27 28.21 -1.48 -10.49
N GLN A 28 27.60 -0.46 -11.11
CA GLN A 28 28.33 0.63 -11.79
C GLN A 28 28.64 1.83 -10.88
N ASN A 29 28.06 1.86 -9.66
CA ASN A 29 28.33 2.90 -8.67
C ASN A 29 28.43 2.28 -7.27
N PRO A 30 29.65 2.08 -6.73
CA PRO A 30 29.87 1.42 -5.44
C PRO A 30 29.15 2.07 -4.26
N GLN A 31 28.97 3.41 -4.29
CA GLN A 31 28.22 4.12 -3.23
C GLN A 31 26.72 3.81 -3.27
N MET A 32 26.19 3.62 -4.47
CA MET A 32 24.80 3.25 -4.67
C MET A 32 24.54 1.82 -4.19
N GLU A 33 25.45 0.89 -4.55
CA GLU A 33 25.37 -0.51 -4.12
C GLU A 33 25.37 -0.61 -2.59
N GLN A 34 26.27 0.10 -1.92
CA GLN A 34 26.30 0.13 -0.47
C GLN A 34 25.00 0.67 0.14
N LYS A 35 24.44 1.78 -0.35
CA LYS A 35 23.19 2.34 0.14
C LYS A 35 22.01 1.38 -0.04
N VAL A 36 21.93 0.70 -1.18
CA VAL A 36 20.90 -0.30 -1.44
C VAL A 36 21.02 -1.50 -0.48
N ALA A 37 22.25 -1.97 -0.24
CA ALA A 37 22.51 -3.06 0.70
C ALA A 37 22.11 -2.68 2.15
N GLU A 38 22.43 -1.47 2.59
CA GLU A 38 22.05 -0.95 3.90
C GLU A 38 20.52 -0.86 4.08
N ILE A 39 19.82 -0.34 3.07
CA ILE A 39 18.34 -0.27 3.07
C ILE A 39 17.73 -1.67 3.13
N LYS A 40 18.28 -2.62 2.37
CA LYS A 40 17.82 -4.01 2.35
C LYS A 40 17.98 -4.68 3.71
N GLN A 41 19.14 -4.52 4.34
CA GLN A 41 19.41 -5.08 5.66
C GLN A 41 18.49 -4.46 6.73
N ALA A 42 18.35 -3.13 6.75
CA ALA A 42 17.45 -2.42 7.66
C ALA A 42 15.99 -2.85 7.48
N SER A 43 15.54 -3.02 6.24
CA SER A 43 14.19 -3.47 5.92
C SER A 43 13.92 -4.90 6.40
N ALA A 44 14.88 -5.81 6.23
CA ALA A 44 14.76 -7.19 6.72
C ALA A 44 14.68 -7.24 8.26
N ALA A 45 15.54 -6.48 8.94
CA ALA A 45 15.51 -6.35 10.40
C ALA A 45 14.18 -5.75 10.89
N ASN A 46 13.70 -4.70 10.23
CA ASN A 46 12.43 -4.07 10.55
C ASN A 46 11.24 -5.03 10.37
N LYS A 47 11.23 -5.83 9.30
CA LYS A 47 10.19 -6.84 9.07
C LYS A 47 10.13 -7.86 10.21
N GLN A 48 11.29 -8.34 10.68
CA GLN A 48 11.37 -9.26 11.82
C GLN A 48 10.89 -8.59 13.12
N ALA A 49 11.29 -7.34 13.35
CA ALA A 49 10.86 -6.60 14.52
C ALA A 49 9.35 -6.35 14.52
N LEU A 50 8.78 -5.91 13.39
CA LEU A 50 7.34 -5.65 13.24
C LEU A 50 6.50 -6.93 13.38
N ALA A 51 7.03 -8.10 13.00
CA ALA A 51 6.34 -9.39 13.15
C ALA A 51 6.04 -9.76 14.61
N ARG A 52 6.69 -9.10 15.58
CA ARG A 52 6.43 -9.28 17.01
C ARG A 52 5.29 -8.41 17.52
N TYR A 53 4.66 -7.59 16.67
CA TYR A 53 3.58 -6.69 17.05
C TYR A 53 2.24 -7.15 16.51
N THR A 54 1.20 -6.81 17.24
CA THR A 54 -0.18 -6.73 16.76
C THR A 54 -0.62 -5.27 16.78
N TRP A 55 -1.55 -4.90 15.92
CA TRP A 55 -2.08 -3.54 15.87
C TRP A 55 -3.52 -3.51 15.39
N GLN A 56 -4.16 -2.37 15.53
CA GLN A 56 -5.49 -2.13 14.97
C GLN A 56 -5.35 -1.36 13.64
N GLU A 57 -6.16 -1.77 12.68
CA GLU A 57 -6.30 -1.09 11.40
C GLU A 57 -7.74 -0.65 11.21
N GLN A 58 -7.95 0.61 10.89
CA GLN A 58 -9.24 1.13 10.46
C GLN A 58 -9.19 1.47 8.98
N GLN A 59 -10.20 1.01 8.24
CA GLN A 59 -10.41 1.33 6.83
C GLN A 59 -11.72 2.11 6.68
N VAL A 60 -11.64 3.28 6.05
CA VAL A 60 -12.80 4.12 5.70
C VAL A 60 -12.92 4.17 4.19
N ILE A 61 -14.03 3.65 3.66
CA ILE A 61 -14.33 3.64 2.23
C ILE A 61 -15.37 4.71 1.94
N SER A 62 -14.98 5.67 1.10
CA SER A 62 -15.85 6.77 0.67
C SER A 62 -16.06 6.72 -0.84
N VAL A 63 -17.23 7.14 -1.28
CA VAL A 63 -17.57 7.29 -2.69
C VAL A 63 -18.24 8.65 -2.85
N LYS A 64 -17.73 9.48 -3.77
CA LYS A 64 -18.19 10.86 -3.98
C LYS A 64 -18.20 11.69 -2.70
N GLY A 65 -17.17 11.51 -1.85
CA GLY A 65 -17.04 12.20 -0.56
C GLY A 65 -17.89 11.65 0.58
N GLU A 66 -18.82 10.73 0.32
CA GLU A 66 -19.66 10.14 1.35
C GLU A 66 -19.07 8.82 1.87
N VAL A 67 -18.95 8.67 3.19
CA VAL A 67 -18.54 7.42 3.83
C VAL A 67 -19.58 6.34 3.57
N LYS A 68 -19.17 5.26 2.91
CA LYS A 68 -20.04 4.12 2.60
C LYS A 68 -19.80 2.93 3.53
N LYS A 69 -18.58 2.78 4.03
CA LYS A 69 -18.22 1.70 4.94
C LYS A 69 -17.02 2.10 5.79
N THR A 70 -17.06 1.75 7.06
CA THR A 70 -15.90 1.73 7.96
C THR A 70 -15.73 0.32 8.49
N VAL A 71 -14.49 -0.18 8.47
CA VAL A 71 -14.15 -1.52 9.01
C VAL A 71 -12.93 -1.39 9.89
N SER A 72 -12.95 -2.07 11.03
CA SER A 72 -11.81 -2.17 11.94
C SER A 72 -11.32 -3.60 12.03
N TYR A 73 -10.02 -3.78 12.03
CA TYR A 73 -9.36 -5.07 12.12
C TYR A 73 -8.36 -5.11 13.26
N GLN A 74 -8.21 -6.27 13.88
CA GLN A 74 -6.99 -6.66 14.58
C GLN A 74 -6.05 -7.28 13.57
N VAL A 75 -4.82 -6.80 13.52
CA VAL A 75 -3.80 -7.27 12.57
C VAL A 75 -2.65 -7.90 13.32
N SER A 76 -2.14 -9.00 12.81
CA SER A 76 -0.93 -9.68 13.26
C SER A 76 -0.13 -10.16 12.06
N VAL A 77 1.11 -10.57 12.27
CA VAL A 77 1.93 -11.23 11.24
C VAL A 77 1.97 -12.73 11.54
N GLY A 78 1.56 -13.53 10.59
CA GLY A 78 1.58 -14.98 10.69
C GLY A 78 2.99 -15.57 10.56
N PRO A 79 3.16 -16.88 10.83
CA PRO A 79 4.44 -17.58 10.68
C PRO A 79 5.02 -17.53 9.27
N ASP A 80 4.17 -17.37 8.27
CA ASP A 80 4.51 -17.19 6.85
C ASP A 80 4.99 -15.77 6.51
N GLY A 81 5.00 -14.86 7.51
CA GLY A 81 5.34 -13.46 7.35
C GLY A 81 4.27 -12.63 6.64
N GLN A 82 3.06 -13.19 6.46
CA GLN A 82 1.91 -12.47 5.89
C GLN A 82 1.05 -11.86 7.00
N GLN A 83 0.42 -10.72 6.68
CA GLN A 83 -0.53 -10.11 7.60
C GLN A 83 -1.82 -10.93 7.66
N GLN A 84 -2.24 -11.23 8.88
CA GLN A 84 -3.52 -11.84 9.20
C GLN A 84 -4.42 -10.77 9.80
N LYS A 85 -5.68 -10.69 9.32
CA LYS A 85 -6.63 -9.68 9.74
C LYS A 85 -7.91 -10.34 10.27
N ILE A 86 -8.26 -9.99 11.51
CA ILE A 86 -9.51 -10.40 12.15
C ILE A 86 -10.41 -9.16 12.23
N GLU A 87 -11.57 -9.19 11.60
CA GLU A 87 -12.54 -8.09 11.66
C GLU A 87 -13.09 -7.94 13.09
N LEU A 88 -12.87 -6.76 13.67
CA LEU A 88 -13.39 -6.40 14.99
C LEU A 88 -14.81 -5.84 14.90
N GLY A 89 -15.11 -5.19 13.79
CA GLY A 89 -16.42 -4.61 13.53
C GLY A 89 -16.46 -3.83 12.24
N SER A 90 -17.67 -3.66 11.72
CA SER A 90 -17.92 -2.83 10.55
C SER A 90 -19.22 -2.07 10.66
N SER A 91 -19.22 -0.83 10.17
CA SER A 91 -20.42 -0.05 9.93
C SER A 91 -20.56 0.23 8.44
N ALA A 92 -21.75 0.08 7.91
CA ALA A 92 -22.07 0.43 6.53
C ALA A 92 -23.22 1.45 6.53
N ALA A 93 -23.24 2.33 5.51
CA ALA A 93 -24.38 3.20 5.31
C ALA A 93 -25.67 2.37 5.19
N PRO A 94 -26.76 2.80 5.82
CA PRO A 94 -28.02 2.08 5.77
C PRO A 94 -28.47 1.91 4.30
N PRO A 95 -29.11 0.77 3.99
CA PRO A 95 -29.62 0.57 2.64
C PRO A 95 -30.67 1.65 2.32
N PRO A 96 -30.68 2.20 1.10
CA PRO A 96 -31.64 3.21 0.73
C PRO A 96 -33.07 2.63 0.75
N SER A 97 -33.99 3.32 1.37
CA SER A 97 -35.40 2.99 1.35
C SER A 97 -36.00 3.23 -0.05
N GLY A 98 -36.80 2.31 -0.55
CA GLY A 98 -37.45 2.47 -1.86
C GLY A 98 -38.05 1.17 -2.41
N GLY A 99 -38.91 1.28 -3.41
CA GLY A 99 -39.54 0.14 -4.07
C GLY A 99 -38.57 -0.78 -4.81
N ARG A 100 -39.05 -1.95 -5.29
CA ARG A 100 -38.23 -3.02 -5.90
C ARG A 100 -37.29 -2.54 -7.03
N ILE A 101 -37.75 -1.62 -7.88
CA ILE A 101 -36.95 -1.06 -8.99
C ILE A 101 -35.76 -0.26 -8.42
N LYS A 102 -35.98 0.59 -7.43
CA LYS A 102 -34.91 1.37 -6.78
C LYS A 102 -33.90 0.45 -6.10
N GLN A 103 -34.36 -0.59 -5.41
CA GLN A 103 -33.49 -1.60 -4.78
C GLN A 103 -32.62 -2.33 -5.80
N HIS A 104 -33.15 -2.69 -6.99
CA HIS A 104 -32.39 -3.33 -8.06
C HIS A 104 -31.31 -2.42 -8.63
N ILE A 105 -31.60 -1.14 -8.88
CA ILE A 105 -30.63 -0.15 -9.35
C ILE A 105 -29.51 0.04 -8.31
N VAL A 106 -29.87 0.13 -7.04
CA VAL A 106 -28.88 0.27 -5.96
C VAL A 106 -28.00 -0.95 -5.82
N ALA A 107 -28.58 -2.17 -5.94
CA ALA A 107 -27.81 -3.41 -5.91
C ALA A 107 -26.79 -3.45 -7.06
N LYS A 108 -27.22 -3.15 -8.30
CA LYS A 108 -26.32 -3.09 -9.46
C LYS A 108 -25.19 -2.08 -9.27
N LYS A 109 -25.48 -0.87 -8.82
CA LYS A 109 -24.44 0.14 -8.54
C LYS A 109 -23.48 -0.32 -7.44
N ARG A 110 -23.98 -0.98 -6.39
CA ARG A 110 -23.13 -1.52 -5.33
C ARG A 110 -22.17 -2.59 -5.88
N ASP A 111 -22.65 -3.48 -6.75
CA ASP A 111 -21.83 -4.52 -7.36
C ASP A 111 -20.75 -3.91 -8.28
N GLU A 112 -21.09 -2.88 -9.07
CA GLU A 112 -20.11 -2.11 -9.88
C GLU A 112 -19.02 -1.44 -9.01
N PHE A 113 -19.39 -0.84 -7.87
CA PHE A 113 -18.42 -0.26 -6.94
C PHE A 113 -17.56 -1.32 -6.26
N GLN A 114 -18.15 -2.49 -5.98
CA GLN A 114 -17.42 -3.60 -5.41
C GLN A 114 -16.36 -4.14 -6.38
N GLU A 115 -16.73 -4.35 -7.62
CA GLU A 115 -15.83 -4.79 -8.67
C GLU A 115 -14.68 -3.78 -8.87
N TYR A 116 -15.01 -2.50 -8.98
CA TYR A 116 -14.03 -1.43 -9.09
C TYR A 116 -13.06 -1.42 -7.89
N GLY A 117 -13.56 -1.54 -6.68
CA GLY A 117 -12.74 -1.63 -5.48
C GLY A 117 -11.80 -2.84 -5.49
N GLN A 118 -12.24 -3.98 -5.99
CA GLN A 118 -11.39 -5.17 -6.16
C GLN A 118 -10.27 -4.94 -7.17
N GLN A 119 -10.56 -4.28 -8.30
CA GLN A 119 -9.56 -3.93 -9.31
C GLN A 119 -8.52 -2.95 -8.75
N VAL A 120 -8.96 -1.91 -8.04
CA VAL A 120 -8.06 -0.96 -7.36
C VAL A 120 -7.19 -1.66 -6.31
N ALA A 121 -7.76 -2.59 -5.55
CA ALA A 121 -7.01 -3.36 -4.56
C ALA A 121 -5.97 -4.28 -5.21
N ALA A 122 -6.34 -4.96 -6.30
CA ALA A 122 -5.42 -5.81 -7.05
C ALA A 122 -4.25 -5.00 -7.64
N LEU A 123 -4.53 -3.81 -8.18
CA LEU A 123 -3.51 -2.89 -8.66
C LEU A 123 -2.59 -2.44 -7.52
N ALA A 124 -3.16 -2.01 -6.39
CA ALA A 124 -2.39 -1.56 -5.23
C ALA A 124 -1.44 -2.67 -4.72
N LYS A 125 -1.90 -3.92 -4.71
CA LYS A 125 -1.08 -5.07 -4.31
C LYS A 125 0.17 -5.23 -5.17
N GLN A 126 0.08 -5.02 -6.49
CA GLN A 126 1.22 -5.15 -7.41
C GLN A 126 2.31 -4.10 -7.14
N TYR A 127 1.95 -2.92 -6.65
CA TYR A 127 2.92 -1.88 -6.26
C TYR A 127 3.46 -2.05 -4.83
N THR A 128 2.65 -2.58 -3.93
CA THR A 128 3.06 -2.76 -2.53
C THR A 128 3.85 -4.06 -2.29
N GLN A 129 3.76 -4.99 -3.24
CA GLN A 129 4.56 -6.20 -3.31
C GLN A 129 5.28 -6.25 -4.67
N PRO A 130 6.24 -5.35 -4.91
CA PRO A 130 6.83 -5.22 -6.23
C PRO A 130 7.61 -6.46 -6.64
N ASP A 131 7.47 -6.81 -7.93
CA ASP A 131 8.21 -7.89 -8.56
C ASP A 131 9.68 -7.48 -8.77
N PRO A 132 10.65 -8.22 -8.23
CA PRO A 132 12.07 -7.93 -8.42
C PRO A 132 12.51 -7.88 -9.89
N GLN A 133 11.93 -8.71 -10.76
CA GLN A 133 12.29 -8.75 -12.19
C GLN A 133 11.82 -7.48 -12.90
N LEU A 134 10.61 -6.99 -12.61
CA LEU A 134 10.11 -5.73 -13.18
C LEU A 134 10.92 -4.53 -12.68
N LEU A 135 11.36 -4.54 -11.42
CA LEU A 135 12.24 -3.50 -10.89
C LEU A 135 13.61 -3.49 -11.60
N GLN A 136 14.20 -4.66 -11.81
CA GLN A 136 15.44 -4.81 -12.55
C GLN A 136 15.28 -4.34 -13.99
N GLN A 137 14.19 -4.70 -14.65
CA GLN A 137 13.88 -4.25 -16.01
C GLN A 137 13.73 -2.73 -16.08
N ALA A 138 12.97 -2.12 -15.15
CA ALA A 138 12.82 -0.66 -15.08
C ALA A 138 14.17 0.05 -14.94
N TYR A 139 15.08 -0.51 -14.13
CA TYR A 139 16.43 0.02 -14.00
C TYR A 139 17.23 -0.11 -15.30
N GLN A 140 17.27 -1.29 -15.93
CA GLN A 140 18.01 -1.53 -17.19
C GLN A 140 17.53 -0.62 -18.32
N GLN A 141 16.25 -0.24 -18.29
CA GLN A 141 15.64 0.69 -19.25
C GLN A 141 15.86 2.18 -18.89
N GLY A 142 16.57 2.48 -17.80
CA GLY A 142 16.78 3.86 -17.34
C GLY A 142 15.53 4.49 -16.71
N ASN A 143 14.52 3.69 -16.38
CA ASN A 143 13.26 4.12 -15.77
C ASN A 143 13.36 4.24 -14.24
N ALA A 144 14.42 3.77 -13.61
CA ALA A 144 14.68 3.90 -12.18
C ALA A 144 15.80 4.92 -11.94
N SER A 145 15.55 5.88 -11.04
CA SER A 145 16.55 6.88 -10.66
C SER A 145 16.58 7.09 -9.16
N LEU A 146 17.76 7.22 -8.60
CA LEU A 146 17.96 7.57 -7.19
C LEU A 146 18.40 9.04 -7.13
N GLN A 147 17.68 9.84 -6.37
CA GLN A 147 17.93 11.25 -6.17
C GLN A 147 18.33 11.50 -4.72
N LEU A 148 19.47 12.15 -4.52
CA LEU A 148 19.89 12.63 -3.21
C LEU A 148 19.28 14.03 -2.99
N GLY A 149 18.64 14.25 -1.84
CA GLY A 149 18.33 15.58 -1.39
C GLY A 149 17.02 16.22 -1.85
N GLY A 150 15.91 15.51 -1.81
CA GLY A 150 14.58 16.16 -1.84
C GLY A 150 14.31 16.94 -0.53
N ALA A 151 14.62 16.33 0.61
CA ALA A 151 14.74 16.98 1.92
C ALA A 151 16.08 16.57 2.55
N PRO A 152 16.65 17.38 3.47
CA PRO A 152 17.90 17.04 4.14
C PRO A 152 17.83 15.65 4.80
N GLY A 153 18.84 14.82 4.59
CA GLY A 153 18.93 13.46 5.15
C GLY A 153 17.96 12.45 4.54
N THR A 154 17.49 12.69 3.31
CA THR A 154 16.63 11.75 2.58
C THR A 154 17.21 11.35 1.23
N VAL A 155 16.81 10.14 0.80
CA VAL A 155 17.07 9.60 -0.53
C VAL A 155 15.74 9.25 -1.16
N THR A 156 15.53 9.71 -2.39
CA THR A 156 14.30 9.42 -3.15
C THR A 156 14.60 8.45 -4.29
N LEU A 157 13.90 7.33 -4.32
CA LEU A 157 13.87 6.40 -5.45
C LEU A 157 12.62 6.69 -6.28
N LEU A 158 12.82 7.06 -7.53
CA LEU A 158 11.76 7.24 -8.51
C LEU A 158 11.85 6.11 -9.54
N ILE A 159 10.75 5.40 -9.76
CA ILE A 159 10.60 4.39 -10.80
C ILE A 159 9.43 4.81 -11.69
N LYS A 160 9.68 4.88 -12.99
CA LYS A 160 8.68 5.19 -14.02
C LYS A 160 8.40 3.95 -14.86
N ASN A 161 7.21 3.87 -15.43
CA ASN A 161 6.80 2.76 -16.33
C ASN A 161 7.04 1.38 -15.71
N TYR A 162 6.68 1.23 -14.42
CA TYR A 162 6.92 0.00 -13.67
C TYR A 162 6.00 -1.15 -14.11
N LEU A 163 4.68 -0.96 -14.06
CA LEU A 163 3.69 -1.95 -14.52
C LEU A 163 3.12 -1.61 -15.89
N LYS A 164 3.05 -0.34 -16.21
CA LYS A 164 2.44 0.16 -17.44
C LYS A 164 2.98 1.53 -17.84
N PRO A 165 2.89 1.87 -19.13
CA PRO A 165 3.37 3.17 -19.61
C PRO A 165 2.72 4.33 -18.86
N GLY A 166 3.53 5.30 -18.43
CA GLY A 166 3.07 6.51 -17.75
C GLY A 166 2.81 6.36 -16.25
N ASP A 167 2.92 5.17 -15.67
CA ASP A 167 2.87 5.03 -14.22
C ASP A 167 4.17 5.48 -13.54
N SER A 168 4.10 5.71 -12.23
CA SER A 168 5.27 6.04 -11.43
C SER A 168 5.12 5.58 -9.98
N MET A 169 6.26 5.25 -9.39
CA MET A 169 6.38 4.92 -7.97
C MET A 169 7.53 5.72 -7.38
N THR A 170 7.25 6.50 -6.35
CA THR A 170 8.22 7.34 -5.63
C THR A 170 8.33 6.87 -4.19
N MET A 171 9.52 6.52 -3.76
CA MET A 171 9.82 6.12 -2.39
C MET A 171 10.84 7.07 -1.77
N VAL A 172 10.55 7.56 -0.57
CA VAL A 172 11.47 8.40 0.20
C VAL A 172 12.00 7.59 1.38
N PHE A 173 13.31 7.54 1.52
CA PHE A 173 14.03 6.87 2.60
C PHE A 173 14.76 7.88 3.47
N SER A 174 14.82 7.62 4.77
CA SER A 174 15.71 8.31 5.70
C SER A 174 17.14 7.80 5.53
N GLU A 175 18.11 8.69 5.34
CA GLU A 175 19.53 8.32 5.33
C GLU A 175 20.03 7.89 6.72
N GLY A 176 19.48 8.47 7.78
CA GLY A 176 19.87 8.15 9.15
C GLY A 176 19.40 6.76 9.59
N THR A 177 18.11 6.49 9.45
CA THR A 177 17.49 5.23 9.91
C THR A 177 17.45 4.13 8.85
N LYS A 178 17.75 4.44 7.58
CA LYS A 178 17.66 3.53 6.43
C LYS A 178 16.25 2.95 6.23
N THR A 179 15.24 3.65 6.74
CA THR A 179 13.84 3.22 6.66
C THR A 179 13.05 4.08 5.67
N ILE A 180 12.02 3.49 5.08
CA ILE A 180 11.09 4.21 4.22
C ILE A 180 10.25 5.18 5.05
N GLN A 181 10.08 6.41 4.55
CA GLN A 181 9.25 7.44 5.15
C GLN A 181 7.91 7.59 4.43
N SER A 182 7.93 7.50 3.09
CA SER A 182 6.72 7.58 2.29
C SER A 182 6.84 6.79 0.99
N LEU A 183 5.67 6.37 0.48
CA LEU A 183 5.50 5.77 -0.84
C LEU A 183 4.36 6.49 -1.54
N GLN A 184 4.60 6.94 -2.77
CA GLN A 184 3.59 7.52 -3.63
C GLN A 184 3.56 6.77 -4.96
N ILE A 185 2.38 6.43 -5.43
CA ILE A 185 2.15 5.73 -6.69
C ILE A 185 1.11 6.52 -7.47
N ALA A 186 1.41 6.79 -8.74
CA ALA A 186 0.47 7.27 -9.72
C ALA A 186 0.34 6.21 -10.82
N SER A 187 -0.86 5.72 -11.06
CA SER A 187 -1.16 4.67 -12.04
C SER A 187 -2.61 4.82 -12.53
N TYR A 188 -3.11 3.81 -13.23
CA TYR A 188 -4.48 3.75 -13.73
C TYR A 188 -4.94 2.29 -13.85
N LEU A 189 -6.24 2.02 -13.94
CA LEU A 189 -6.75 0.67 -14.14
C LEU A 189 -6.57 0.23 -15.60
N ASN A 190 -7.58 0.37 -16.43
CA ASN A 190 -7.54 -0.08 -17.82
C ASN A 190 -7.28 1.07 -18.81
N ASP A 191 -7.68 2.28 -18.46
CA ASP A 191 -7.55 3.48 -19.26
C ASP A 191 -6.78 4.55 -18.47
N PRO A 192 -5.87 5.32 -19.09
CA PRO A 192 -5.14 6.41 -18.42
C PRO A 192 -6.05 7.46 -17.74
N ASN A 193 -7.28 7.63 -18.22
CA ASN A 193 -8.26 8.52 -17.59
C ASN A 193 -8.87 7.92 -16.31
N ASP A 194 -8.75 6.59 -16.10
CA ASP A 194 -9.14 5.94 -14.85
C ASP A 194 -7.96 5.88 -13.89
N ALA A 195 -7.49 7.06 -13.52
CA ALA A 195 -6.32 7.22 -12.66
C ALA A 195 -6.56 6.65 -11.26
N VAL A 196 -5.52 6.01 -10.73
CA VAL A 196 -5.44 5.52 -9.35
C VAL A 196 -4.18 6.08 -8.71
N THR A 197 -4.33 6.72 -7.55
CA THR A 197 -3.20 7.19 -6.75
C THR A 197 -3.18 6.48 -5.41
N ILE A 198 -1.97 6.18 -4.94
CA ILE A 198 -1.74 5.57 -3.63
C ILE A 198 -0.69 6.40 -2.92
N ALA A 199 -1.01 6.84 -1.70
CA ALA A 199 -0.07 7.54 -0.82
C ALA A 199 0.02 6.79 0.50
N VAL A 200 1.25 6.45 0.92
CA VAL A 200 1.51 5.75 2.17
C VAL A 200 2.50 6.57 2.98
N GLN A 201 2.18 6.77 4.26
CA GLN A 201 3.06 7.39 5.22
C GLN A 201 3.50 6.37 6.27
N PHE A 202 4.77 6.40 6.58
CA PHE A 202 5.36 5.54 7.59
C PHE A 202 5.69 6.34 8.84
N ALA A 203 5.68 5.68 9.99
CA ALA A 203 6.07 6.23 11.27
C ALA A 203 6.92 5.23 12.05
N MET A 204 7.65 5.71 13.05
CA MET A 204 8.48 4.89 13.93
C MET A 204 7.75 4.68 15.26
N LEU A 205 7.70 3.44 15.73
CA LEU A 205 7.37 3.15 17.12
C LEU A 205 8.54 3.58 18.04
N SER A 206 8.26 3.77 19.31
CA SER A 206 9.29 4.14 20.30
C SER A 206 10.47 3.15 20.37
N ALA A 207 10.25 1.89 20.00
CA ALA A 207 11.29 0.86 19.89
C ALA A 207 12.09 0.92 18.58
N GLY A 208 11.93 1.94 17.75
CA GLY A 208 12.65 2.08 16.48
C GLY A 208 12.10 1.21 15.34
N VAL A 209 10.92 0.64 15.49
CA VAL A 209 10.28 -0.20 14.45
C VAL A 209 9.46 0.68 13.53
N ASN A 210 9.78 0.64 12.24
CA ASN A 210 9.07 1.39 11.21
C ASN A 210 7.80 0.64 10.78
N HIS A 211 6.71 1.36 10.61
CA HIS A 211 5.41 0.80 10.23
C HIS A 211 4.62 1.75 9.34
N VAL A 212 3.64 1.22 8.62
CA VAL A 212 2.65 2.04 7.91
C VAL A 212 1.76 2.72 8.94
N ALA A 213 1.79 4.04 9.01
CA ALA A 213 0.90 4.83 9.86
C ALA A 213 -0.45 5.06 9.16
N THR A 214 -0.39 5.55 7.91
CA THR A 214 -1.58 5.81 7.11
C THR A 214 -1.36 5.41 5.66
N ALA A 215 -2.44 5.03 4.98
CA ALA A 215 -2.45 4.91 3.54
C ALA A 215 -3.75 5.48 2.97
N GLN A 216 -3.67 6.10 1.80
CA GLN A 216 -4.81 6.61 1.07
C GLN A 216 -4.74 6.13 -0.38
N ILE A 217 -5.84 5.59 -0.87
CA ILE A 217 -5.99 5.12 -2.24
C ILE A 217 -7.18 5.86 -2.85
N ASN A 218 -6.96 6.49 -4.01
CA ASN A 218 -8.01 7.21 -4.72
C ASN A 218 -8.19 6.60 -6.10
N GLY A 219 -9.42 6.30 -6.47
CA GLY A 219 -9.82 5.88 -7.81
C GLY A 219 -10.75 6.93 -8.44
N VAL A 220 -10.29 7.54 -9.53
CA VAL A 220 -10.93 8.72 -10.12
C VAL A 220 -12.30 8.39 -10.75
N SER A 221 -12.41 7.33 -11.54
CA SER A 221 -13.63 7.02 -12.30
C SER A 221 -14.89 6.86 -11.45
N LYS A 222 -14.74 6.31 -10.25
CA LYS A 222 -15.85 6.14 -9.30
C LYS A 222 -15.80 7.14 -8.15
N GLN A 223 -14.84 8.09 -8.16
CA GLN A 223 -14.59 9.02 -7.05
C GLN A 223 -14.54 8.25 -5.71
N MET A 224 -13.81 7.14 -5.72
CA MET A 224 -13.64 6.26 -4.56
C MET A 224 -12.37 6.62 -3.83
N THR A 225 -12.45 6.70 -2.51
CA THR A 225 -11.31 6.85 -1.60
C THR A 225 -11.33 5.74 -0.58
N VAL A 226 -10.19 5.11 -0.35
CA VAL A 226 -9.97 4.20 0.78
C VAL A 226 -8.88 4.81 1.64
N ALA A 227 -9.25 5.23 2.86
CA ALA A 227 -8.32 5.71 3.87
C ALA A 227 -8.06 4.60 4.88
N ILE A 228 -6.79 4.34 5.17
CA ILE A 228 -6.34 3.32 6.12
C ILE A 228 -5.51 4.01 7.20
N GLN A 229 -5.77 3.67 8.45
CA GLN A 229 -5.01 4.12 9.61
C GLN A 229 -4.64 2.92 10.47
N ASN A 230 -3.37 2.81 10.84
CA ASN A 230 -2.85 1.80 11.74
C ASN A 230 -2.47 2.44 13.08
N PHE A 231 -2.90 1.84 14.18
CA PHE A 231 -2.72 2.38 15.53
C PHE A 231 -2.74 1.26 16.58
N ASN A 232 -2.51 1.59 17.85
CA ASN A 232 -2.53 0.65 18.98
C ASN A 232 -1.60 -0.55 18.78
N TYR A 233 -0.34 -0.26 18.41
CA TYR A 233 0.70 -1.28 18.30
C TYR A 233 1.08 -1.85 19.68
N GLN A 234 1.02 -3.16 19.81
CA GLN A 234 1.35 -3.89 21.04
C GLN A 234 2.24 -5.07 20.72
N LEU A 235 3.22 -5.36 21.59
CA LEU A 235 4.00 -6.59 21.46
C LEU A 235 3.08 -7.81 21.65
N SER A 236 3.19 -8.78 20.74
CA SER A 236 2.47 -10.04 20.85
C SER A 236 2.92 -10.74 22.15
N GLN A 237 1.99 -11.13 22.99
CA GLN A 237 2.30 -12.02 24.10
C GLN A 237 2.67 -13.39 23.50
N MET A 238 3.90 -13.81 23.72
CA MET A 238 4.33 -15.18 23.40
C MET A 238 3.74 -16.15 24.41
#